data_516a1e42d141197c40ca342ab829c899
#
_entry.id   516a1e42d141197c40ca342ab829c899
#
_cell.length_a   1.000
_cell.length_b   1.000
_cell.length_c   1.000
_cell.angle_alpha   90.00
_cell.angle_beta   90.00
_cell.angle_gamma   90.00
#
_symmetry.space_group_name_H-M   'P 1'
#
loop_
_entity.id
_entity.type
_entity.pdbx_description
1 polymer ?
#
loop_
_entity_poly.entity_id
_entity_poly.type
_entity_poly.pdbx_seq_one_letter_code
_entity_poly.pdbx_strand_id
1 'polypeptide(L)'
;MAAQENNSAVAAVSGFFKAIGGFFADFGTAVVKGDAFVKLSLIWMGAGYAKRKQYVKAALMTLLEIAVIVFSVKFAMQYVPKFSTLGTVKMEKVFNMKTMKSEFNDYDNSFTILLFSLFSFVVWFAAAVVWFKNVINAYALQKMEEAGKHINTFKEDLRSLTEEKFHITLLTLPVLGVLIFTFIPILLLIFVAFTNYDQQHMPPTELFSWVGLSNFINLFGGGGLTSTFGYAFVRVLGWTLVWAFFATFTTYIGGILLSLLLNSKKTRLPKMWRTLFIVTIAVPQFVSLLLVRNFFSNGGIVNTICHSIGLTGFLRSIGLVSTSYIPFLSAPGWAHVMIILINIWIGVPYQMLIATGVLMNLPSDQLESARVDGATNFQIFRKITMPYLLFVTGPALITDFVKNINNFNVIYLLTQDVYTTTNQAMASSQAKEVDLLVTWLYKLT
;
A
#
# COMPACT_ATOMS: atom_id res chain seq x y z
N MET A 1 -16.74 23.35 7.23
CA MET A 1 -15.63 22.53 6.68
C MET A 1 -16.09 21.12 6.31
N ALA A 2 -16.62 20.31 7.21
CA ALA A 2 -17.08 18.94 6.88
C ALA A 2 -18.13 18.84 5.75
N ALA A 3 -19.02 19.81 5.61
CA ALA A 3 -20.00 19.85 4.52
C ALA A 3 -19.41 20.24 3.16
N GLN A 4 -18.30 20.98 3.13
CA GLN A 4 -17.58 21.31 1.90
C GLN A 4 -16.68 20.17 1.44
N GLU A 5 -16.08 19.40 2.36
CA GLU A 5 -15.29 18.21 2.03
C GLU A 5 -16.17 17.06 1.51
N ASN A 6 -17.37 16.88 2.11
CA ASN A 6 -18.32 15.89 1.61
C ASN A 6 -18.81 16.23 0.19
N ASN A 7 -19.02 17.52 -0.11
CA ASN A 7 -19.33 17.96 -1.47
C ASN A 7 -18.18 17.76 -2.46
N SER A 8 -16.92 17.90 -2.03
CA SER A 8 -15.76 17.69 -2.90
C SER A 8 -15.53 16.20 -3.24
N ALA A 9 -15.72 15.30 -2.27
CA ALA A 9 -15.61 13.87 -2.49
C ALA A 9 -16.77 13.35 -3.38
N VAL A 10 -17.99 13.77 -3.12
CA VAL A 10 -19.16 13.42 -3.96
C VAL A 10 -19.00 14.02 -5.37
N ALA A 11 -18.48 15.23 -5.50
CA ALA A 11 -18.19 15.84 -6.80
C ALA A 11 -17.07 15.07 -7.56
N ALA A 12 -16.03 14.61 -6.86
CA ALA A 12 -14.97 13.81 -7.46
C ALA A 12 -15.49 12.45 -7.95
N VAL A 13 -16.28 11.76 -7.13
CA VAL A 13 -16.90 10.48 -7.50
C VAL A 13 -17.89 10.65 -8.66
N SER A 14 -18.75 11.66 -8.60
CA SER A 14 -19.67 11.96 -9.71
C SER A 14 -18.94 12.38 -10.98
N GLY A 15 -17.83 13.12 -10.86
CA GLY A 15 -16.94 13.47 -11.96
C GLY A 15 -16.31 12.24 -12.62
N PHE A 16 -15.87 11.29 -11.82
CA PHE A 16 -15.32 10.01 -12.30
C PHE A 16 -16.35 9.20 -13.10
N PHE A 17 -17.56 9.01 -12.56
CA PHE A 17 -18.62 8.30 -13.29
C PHE A 17 -19.06 9.05 -14.56
N LYS A 18 -19.09 10.38 -14.52
CA LYS A 18 -19.40 11.20 -15.70
C LYS A 18 -18.31 11.09 -16.78
N ALA A 19 -17.02 11.02 -16.38
CA ALA A 19 -15.91 10.80 -17.30
C ALA A 19 -15.97 9.42 -17.97
N ILE A 20 -16.31 8.36 -17.20
CA ILE A 20 -16.52 7.01 -17.73
C ILE A 20 -17.72 7.01 -18.68
N GLY A 21 -18.84 7.60 -18.29
CA GLY A 21 -20.03 7.72 -19.14
C GLY A 21 -19.73 8.47 -20.44
N GLY A 22 -18.97 9.59 -20.36
CA GLY A 22 -18.50 10.33 -21.52
C GLY A 22 -17.63 9.50 -22.46
N PHE A 23 -16.70 8.71 -21.90
CA PHE A 23 -15.84 7.83 -22.69
C PHE A 23 -16.61 6.80 -23.51
N PHE A 24 -17.63 6.15 -22.91
CA PHE A 24 -18.48 5.20 -23.64
C PHE A 24 -19.44 5.89 -24.63
N ALA A 25 -19.90 7.11 -24.33
CA ALA A 25 -20.70 7.92 -25.25
C ALA A 25 -19.91 8.34 -26.49
N ASP A 26 -18.63 8.73 -26.29
CA ASP A 26 -17.71 9.09 -27.37
C ASP A 26 -17.43 7.86 -28.27
N PHE A 27 -17.20 6.69 -27.66
CA PHE A 27 -17.05 5.44 -28.40
C PHE A 27 -18.32 5.10 -29.19
N GLY A 28 -19.50 5.14 -28.56
CA GLY A 28 -20.77 4.91 -29.24
C GLY A 28 -20.98 5.88 -30.43
N THR A 29 -20.63 7.15 -30.23
CA THR A 29 -20.70 8.16 -31.30
C THR A 29 -19.73 7.84 -32.45
N ALA A 30 -18.50 7.39 -32.13
CA ALA A 30 -17.51 6.99 -33.12
C ALA A 30 -17.98 5.80 -33.95
N VAL A 31 -18.62 4.81 -33.33
CA VAL A 31 -19.15 3.62 -34.04
C VAL A 31 -20.33 3.97 -34.92
N VAL A 32 -21.24 4.84 -34.45
CA VAL A 32 -22.46 5.20 -35.21
C VAL A 32 -22.15 6.18 -36.34
N LYS A 33 -21.41 7.25 -36.07
CA LYS A 33 -21.16 8.37 -36.99
C LYS A 33 -19.84 8.24 -37.74
N GLY A 34 -19.01 7.26 -37.42
CA GLY A 34 -17.74 7.02 -38.08
C GLY A 34 -17.89 6.54 -39.52
N ASP A 35 -16.94 6.89 -40.37
CA ASP A 35 -16.82 6.38 -41.73
C ASP A 35 -16.50 4.85 -41.74
N ALA A 36 -16.44 4.26 -42.95
CA ALA A 36 -16.16 2.83 -43.11
C ALA A 36 -14.79 2.45 -42.49
N PHE A 37 -13.80 3.32 -42.52
CA PHE A 37 -12.47 3.03 -41.95
C PHE A 37 -12.41 3.18 -40.43
N VAL A 38 -13.21 4.07 -39.84
CA VAL A 38 -13.42 4.13 -38.37
C VAL A 38 -14.12 2.86 -37.92
N LYS A 39 -15.15 2.39 -38.63
CA LYS A 39 -15.84 1.11 -38.34
C LYS A 39 -14.90 -0.09 -38.55
N LEU A 40 -14.06 -0.06 -39.58
CA LEU A 40 -13.06 -1.11 -39.81
C LEU A 40 -12.00 -1.14 -38.67
N SER A 41 -11.77 -0.02 -37.97
CA SER A 41 -10.87 0.04 -36.80
C SER A 41 -11.39 -0.78 -35.59
N LEU A 42 -12.62 -1.27 -35.62
CA LEU A 42 -13.14 -2.24 -34.63
C LEU A 42 -12.49 -3.62 -34.80
N ILE A 43 -12.09 -3.98 -36.03
CA ILE A 43 -11.53 -5.29 -36.39
C ILE A 43 -10.02 -5.16 -36.66
N TRP A 44 -9.60 -4.10 -37.29
CA TRP A 44 -8.21 -3.80 -37.60
C TRP A 44 -7.83 -2.42 -37.08
N MET A 45 -7.13 -2.38 -35.96
CA MET A 45 -6.79 -1.13 -35.25
C MET A 45 -6.03 -0.11 -36.10
N GLY A 46 -5.31 -0.57 -37.13
CA GLY A 46 -4.57 0.30 -38.07
C GLY A 46 -5.44 1.04 -39.10
N ALA A 47 -6.67 0.59 -39.37
CA ALA A 47 -7.48 1.01 -40.50
C ALA A 47 -7.75 2.53 -40.55
N GLY A 48 -8.19 3.13 -39.44
CA GLY A 48 -8.51 4.56 -39.35
C GLY A 48 -7.29 5.47 -39.56
N TYR A 49 -6.11 5.02 -39.14
CA TYR A 49 -4.85 5.73 -39.34
C TYR A 49 -4.31 5.59 -40.77
N ALA A 50 -4.39 4.39 -41.35
CA ALA A 50 -3.92 4.11 -42.71
C ALA A 50 -4.66 4.98 -43.73
N LYS A 51 -6.00 5.10 -43.62
CA LYS A 51 -6.80 5.98 -44.48
C LYS A 51 -6.32 7.43 -44.48
N ARG A 52 -5.84 7.92 -43.31
CA ARG A 52 -5.41 9.29 -43.09
C ARG A 52 -3.91 9.47 -43.19
N LYS A 53 -3.24 8.59 -43.97
CA LYS A 53 -1.81 8.61 -44.27
C LYS A 53 -0.88 8.59 -43.06
N GLN A 54 -1.38 8.20 -41.86
CA GLN A 54 -0.57 7.97 -40.67
C GLN A 54 -0.03 6.52 -40.64
N TYR A 55 0.74 6.13 -41.66
CA TYR A 55 1.14 4.73 -41.87
C TYR A 55 1.96 4.15 -40.71
N VAL A 56 2.83 4.94 -40.07
CA VAL A 56 3.63 4.44 -38.94
C VAL A 56 2.74 4.12 -37.73
N LYS A 57 1.76 4.97 -37.40
CA LYS A 57 0.77 4.67 -36.36
C LYS A 57 -0.09 3.46 -36.73
N ALA A 58 -0.52 3.39 -37.97
CA ALA A 58 -1.27 2.24 -38.46
C ALA A 58 -0.49 0.93 -38.25
N ALA A 59 0.79 0.91 -38.62
CA ALA A 59 1.68 -0.22 -38.42
C ALA A 59 1.87 -0.57 -36.93
N LEU A 60 2.10 0.42 -36.06
CA LEU A 60 2.28 0.22 -34.62
C LEU A 60 1.01 -0.35 -33.98
N MET A 61 -0.19 0.16 -34.33
CA MET A 61 -1.45 -0.35 -33.80
C MET A 61 -1.75 -1.76 -34.30
N THR A 62 -1.44 -2.06 -35.57
CA THR A 62 -1.55 -3.42 -36.13
C THR A 62 -0.58 -4.38 -35.43
N LEU A 63 0.66 -3.97 -35.19
CA LEU A 63 1.63 -4.81 -34.46
C LEU A 63 1.18 -5.07 -33.02
N LEU A 64 0.63 -4.06 -32.34
CA LEU A 64 0.06 -4.22 -31.01
C LEU A 64 -1.10 -5.23 -31.02
N GLU A 65 -2.01 -5.11 -31.98
CA GLU A 65 -3.14 -6.04 -32.16
C GLU A 65 -2.65 -7.47 -32.38
N ILE A 66 -1.70 -7.68 -33.28
CA ILE A 66 -1.07 -8.99 -33.52
C ILE A 66 -0.40 -9.50 -32.23
N ALA A 67 0.33 -8.65 -31.51
CA ALA A 67 0.99 -9.04 -30.27
C ALA A 67 -0.03 -9.50 -29.21
N VAL A 68 -1.16 -8.80 -29.06
CA VAL A 68 -2.25 -9.19 -28.15
C VAL A 68 -2.88 -10.51 -28.58
N ILE A 69 -3.11 -10.74 -29.87
CA ILE A 69 -3.65 -12.01 -30.38
C ILE A 69 -2.66 -13.15 -30.13
N VAL A 70 -1.38 -12.97 -30.45
CA VAL A 70 -0.33 -13.97 -30.21
C VAL A 70 -0.20 -14.29 -28.71
N PHE A 71 -0.19 -13.26 -27.86
CA PHE A 71 -0.22 -13.42 -26.42
C PHE A 71 -1.45 -14.22 -25.97
N SER A 72 -2.63 -13.89 -26.46
CA SER A 72 -3.87 -14.58 -26.11
C SER A 72 -3.81 -16.06 -26.49
N VAL A 73 -3.40 -16.38 -27.71
CA VAL A 73 -3.38 -17.76 -28.21
C VAL A 73 -2.23 -18.58 -27.59
N LYS A 74 -1.04 -18.01 -27.47
CA LYS A 74 0.16 -18.74 -27.02
C LYS A 74 0.33 -18.80 -25.51
N PHE A 75 -0.17 -17.81 -24.80
CA PHE A 75 0.02 -17.68 -23.35
C PHE A 75 -1.31 -17.75 -22.59
N ALA A 76 -2.23 -16.82 -22.81
CA ALA A 76 -3.44 -16.69 -21.99
C ALA A 76 -4.32 -17.97 -22.06
N MET A 77 -4.47 -18.57 -23.24
CA MET A 77 -5.27 -19.81 -23.43
C MET A 77 -4.70 -21.04 -22.70
N GLN A 78 -3.48 -21.00 -22.20
CA GLN A 78 -2.93 -22.08 -21.38
C GLN A 78 -3.46 -22.02 -19.93
N TYR A 79 -3.76 -20.82 -19.41
CA TYR A 79 -4.07 -20.58 -18.00
C TYR A 79 -5.52 -20.15 -17.77
N VAL A 80 -6.04 -19.23 -18.57
CA VAL A 80 -7.37 -18.64 -18.36
C VAL A 80 -8.50 -19.67 -18.37
N PRO A 81 -8.54 -20.70 -19.26
CA PRO A 81 -9.57 -21.73 -19.19
C PRO A 81 -9.57 -22.53 -17.89
N LYS A 82 -8.39 -22.64 -17.23
CA LYS A 82 -8.22 -23.35 -15.96
C LYS A 82 -8.48 -22.45 -14.74
N PHE A 83 -8.75 -21.16 -14.93
CA PHE A 83 -8.96 -20.21 -13.84
C PHE A 83 -10.15 -20.59 -12.92
N SER A 84 -11.22 -21.13 -13.48
CA SER A 84 -12.40 -21.54 -12.71
C SER A 84 -12.17 -22.74 -11.80
N THR A 85 -11.26 -23.65 -12.17
CA THR A 85 -10.94 -24.87 -11.43
C THR A 85 -9.63 -24.77 -10.64
N LEU A 86 -8.76 -23.83 -11.01
CA LEU A 86 -7.38 -23.67 -10.54
C LEU A 86 -6.50 -24.91 -10.76
N GLY A 87 -6.87 -25.73 -11.74
CA GLY A 87 -6.20 -26.97 -12.08
C GLY A 87 -6.94 -28.22 -11.58
N THR A 88 -6.69 -29.32 -12.24
CA THR A 88 -7.35 -30.63 -11.97
C THR A 88 -6.37 -31.78 -11.89
N VAL A 89 -5.17 -31.63 -12.45
CA VAL A 89 -4.16 -32.68 -12.53
C VAL A 89 -3.09 -32.48 -11.47
N LYS A 90 -3.06 -33.37 -10.46
CA LYS A 90 -2.04 -33.35 -9.42
C LYS A 90 -0.70 -33.87 -9.94
N MET A 91 0.38 -33.47 -9.27
CA MET A 91 1.74 -33.90 -9.55
C MET A 91 1.96 -35.35 -9.07
N GLU A 92 2.12 -36.28 -10.00
CA GLU A 92 2.36 -37.69 -9.71
C GLU A 92 3.57 -38.18 -10.48
N LYS A 93 4.33 -39.15 -9.90
CA LYS A 93 5.41 -39.85 -10.59
C LYS A 93 4.81 -40.97 -11.42
N VAL A 94 4.99 -40.90 -12.73
CA VAL A 94 4.53 -41.91 -13.68
C VAL A 94 5.77 -42.53 -14.34
N PHE A 95 5.77 -43.86 -14.46
CA PHE A 95 6.86 -44.55 -15.16
C PHE A 95 6.67 -44.40 -16.68
N ASN A 96 7.63 -43.72 -17.32
CA ASN A 96 7.60 -43.50 -18.76
C ASN A 96 8.30 -44.69 -19.45
N MET A 97 7.51 -45.54 -20.12
CA MET A 97 8.04 -46.73 -20.83
C MET A 97 8.95 -46.38 -22.00
N LYS A 98 8.89 -45.16 -22.55
CA LYS A 98 9.76 -44.74 -23.65
C LYS A 98 11.16 -44.35 -23.18
N THR A 99 11.25 -43.66 -22.04
CA THR A 99 12.52 -43.23 -21.46
C THR A 99 13.05 -44.17 -20.39
N MET A 100 12.24 -45.20 -20.01
CA MET A 100 12.54 -46.16 -18.92
C MET A 100 12.89 -45.46 -17.59
N LYS A 101 12.33 -44.29 -17.36
CA LYS A 101 12.51 -43.47 -16.15
C LYS A 101 11.20 -43.10 -15.51
N SER A 102 11.21 -42.92 -14.20
CA SER A 102 10.09 -42.29 -13.49
C SER A 102 10.18 -40.76 -13.66
N GLU A 103 9.21 -40.21 -14.36
CA GLU A 103 9.10 -38.79 -14.64
C GLU A 103 7.80 -38.26 -14.00
N PHE A 104 7.72 -36.96 -13.73
CA PHE A 104 6.45 -36.38 -13.31
C PHE A 104 5.52 -36.27 -14.52
N ASN A 105 4.22 -36.50 -14.27
CA ASN A 105 3.17 -36.24 -15.25
C ASN A 105 3.13 -34.75 -15.64
N ASP A 106 2.34 -34.42 -16.65
CA ASP A 106 2.01 -33.04 -16.99
C ASP A 106 0.98 -32.53 -15.97
N TYR A 107 1.45 -31.90 -14.89
CA TYR A 107 0.65 -31.48 -13.75
C TYR A 107 0.28 -30.00 -13.79
N ASP A 108 -0.82 -29.67 -13.13
CA ASP A 108 -1.26 -28.30 -12.93
C ASP A 108 -0.61 -27.68 -11.67
N ASN A 109 -0.41 -26.37 -11.70
CA ASN A 109 0.00 -25.61 -10.54
C ASN A 109 -1.00 -24.48 -10.32
N SER A 110 -1.84 -24.61 -9.28
CA SER A 110 -2.92 -23.66 -9.00
C SER A 110 -2.43 -22.20 -8.82
N PHE A 111 -1.26 -22.03 -8.21
CA PHE A 111 -0.66 -20.71 -8.00
C PHE A 111 -0.24 -20.06 -9.34
N THR A 112 0.38 -20.84 -10.21
CA THR A 112 0.79 -20.40 -11.55
C THR A 112 -0.42 -20.10 -12.43
N ILE A 113 -1.45 -20.94 -12.36
CA ILE A 113 -2.72 -20.72 -13.07
C ILE A 113 -3.38 -19.42 -12.62
N LEU A 114 -3.48 -19.21 -11.30
CA LEU A 114 -4.07 -17.99 -10.74
C LEU A 114 -3.29 -16.74 -11.15
N LEU A 115 -1.96 -16.76 -10.97
CA LEU A 115 -1.09 -15.63 -11.29
C LEU A 115 -1.15 -15.25 -12.77
N PHE A 116 -0.98 -16.22 -13.67
CA PHE A 116 -0.93 -15.95 -15.11
C PHE A 116 -2.31 -15.68 -15.71
N SER A 117 -3.37 -16.19 -15.11
CA SER A 117 -4.73 -15.79 -15.49
C SER A 117 -5.00 -14.34 -15.10
N LEU A 118 -4.65 -13.91 -13.88
CA LEU A 118 -4.80 -12.52 -13.46
C LEU A 118 -3.93 -11.58 -14.30
N PHE A 119 -2.70 -11.97 -14.60
CA PHE A 119 -1.84 -11.22 -15.52
C PHE A 119 -2.50 -11.08 -16.89
N SER A 120 -3.07 -12.16 -17.42
CA SER A 120 -3.76 -12.15 -18.72
C SER A 120 -4.99 -11.22 -18.71
N PHE A 121 -5.77 -11.21 -17.64
CA PHE A 121 -6.90 -10.29 -17.49
C PHE A 121 -6.45 -8.83 -17.46
N VAL A 122 -5.34 -8.51 -16.78
CA VAL A 122 -4.78 -7.15 -16.76
C VAL A 122 -4.31 -6.73 -18.15
N VAL A 123 -3.63 -7.62 -18.88
CA VAL A 123 -3.19 -7.34 -20.27
C VAL A 123 -4.40 -7.15 -21.18
N TRP A 124 -5.42 -7.99 -21.09
CA TRP A 124 -6.63 -7.84 -21.89
C TRP A 124 -7.42 -6.58 -21.56
N PHE A 125 -7.48 -6.20 -20.27
CA PHE A 125 -8.09 -4.93 -19.86
C PHE A 125 -7.35 -3.73 -20.45
N ALA A 126 -6.01 -3.72 -20.36
CA ALA A 126 -5.18 -2.67 -20.94
C ALA A 126 -5.35 -2.61 -22.47
N ALA A 127 -5.33 -3.77 -23.15
CA ALA A 127 -5.56 -3.86 -24.58
C ALA A 127 -6.95 -3.34 -24.97
N ALA A 128 -7.99 -3.67 -24.20
CA ALA A 128 -9.35 -3.17 -24.42
C ALA A 128 -9.41 -1.65 -24.31
N VAL A 129 -8.78 -1.06 -23.27
CA VAL A 129 -8.73 0.41 -23.13
C VAL A 129 -8.04 1.06 -24.33
N VAL A 130 -6.92 0.49 -24.79
CA VAL A 130 -6.22 0.99 -25.98
C VAL A 130 -7.10 0.84 -27.22
N TRP A 131 -7.79 -0.28 -27.40
CA TRP A 131 -8.72 -0.53 -28.50
C TRP A 131 -9.87 0.47 -28.53
N PHE A 132 -10.54 0.71 -27.39
CA PHE A 132 -11.59 1.74 -27.31
C PHE A 132 -11.07 3.12 -27.68
N LYS A 133 -9.91 3.53 -27.13
CA LYS A 133 -9.27 4.81 -27.46
C LYS A 133 -8.87 4.90 -28.92
N ASN A 134 -8.42 3.81 -29.51
CA ASN A 134 -8.04 3.74 -30.93
C ASN A 134 -9.24 4.12 -31.84
N VAL A 135 -10.42 3.56 -31.60
CA VAL A 135 -11.64 3.86 -32.36
C VAL A 135 -12.07 5.33 -32.17
N ILE A 136 -12.05 5.82 -30.93
CA ILE A 136 -12.38 7.23 -30.63
C ILE A 136 -11.40 8.17 -31.36
N ASN A 137 -10.10 7.87 -31.33
CA ASN A 137 -9.08 8.67 -31.98
C ASN A 137 -9.22 8.62 -33.51
N ALA A 138 -9.53 7.47 -34.10
CA ALA A 138 -9.80 7.34 -35.53
C ALA A 138 -10.99 8.23 -35.97
N TYR A 139 -12.03 8.32 -35.14
CA TYR A 139 -13.15 9.21 -35.39
C TYR A 139 -12.79 10.69 -35.19
N ALA A 140 -11.98 11.01 -34.21
CA ALA A 140 -11.47 12.37 -34.02
C ALA A 140 -10.66 12.86 -35.24
N LEU A 141 -9.83 11.96 -35.79
CA LEU A 141 -9.08 12.23 -37.01
C LEU A 141 -10.00 12.42 -38.23
N GLN A 142 -11.11 11.65 -38.33
CA GLN A 142 -12.12 11.89 -39.39
C GLN A 142 -12.70 13.29 -39.28
N LYS A 143 -13.09 13.75 -38.10
CA LYS A 143 -13.60 15.11 -37.90
C LYS A 143 -12.57 16.20 -38.25
N MET A 144 -11.29 15.93 -37.98
CA MET A 144 -10.22 16.86 -38.37
C MET A 144 -10.08 16.94 -39.88
N GLU A 145 -10.12 15.79 -40.59
CA GLU A 145 -10.07 15.70 -42.04
C GLU A 145 -11.26 16.43 -42.68
N GLU A 146 -12.48 16.17 -42.21
CA GLU A 146 -13.71 16.85 -42.70
C GLU A 146 -13.72 18.35 -42.48
N ALA A 147 -13.11 18.80 -41.39
CA ALA A 147 -12.95 20.22 -41.07
C ALA A 147 -11.75 20.89 -41.78
N GLY A 148 -11.00 20.17 -42.65
CA GLY A 148 -9.81 20.67 -43.29
C GLY A 148 -8.67 21.04 -42.38
N LYS A 149 -8.66 20.49 -41.13
CA LYS A 149 -7.62 20.77 -40.14
C LYS A 149 -6.39 19.90 -40.43
N HIS A 150 -5.20 20.43 -40.08
CA HIS A 150 -3.96 19.69 -40.16
C HIS A 150 -4.01 18.41 -39.30
N ILE A 151 -3.63 17.27 -39.89
CA ILE A 151 -3.46 16.00 -39.19
C ILE A 151 -1.97 15.80 -38.99
N ASN A 152 -1.56 15.65 -37.73
CA ASN A 152 -0.18 15.50 -37.34
C ASN A 152 0.50 14.34 -38.07
N THR A 153 1.70 14.55 -38.54
CA THR A 153 2.60 13.51 -39.03
C THR A 153 3.16 12.72 -37.85
N PHE A 154 3.72 11.53 -38.10
CA PHE A 154 4.38 10.74 -37.05
C PHE A 154 5.51 11.52 -36.35
N LYS A 155 6.26 12.33 -37.08
CA LYS A 155 7.35 13.15 -36.51
C LYS A 155 6.81 14.23 -35.56
N GLU A 156 5.69 14.87 -35.91
CA GLU A 156 5.02 15.85 -35.04
C GLU A 156 4.44 15.20 -33.79
N ASP A 157 3.86 14.01 -33.92
CA ASP A 157 3.39 13.26 -32.74
C ASP A 157 4.52 12.83 -31.80
N LEU A 158 5.66 12.37 -32.39
CA LEU A 158 6.84 12.02 -31.59
C LEU A 158 7.39 13.26 -30.86
N ARG A 159 7.39 14.41 -31.54
CA ARG A 159 7.76 15.67 -30.91
C ARG A 159 6.79 16.08 -29.83
N SER A 160 5.49 15.88 -30.02
CA SER A 160 4.50 16.16 -28.97
C SER A 160 4.71 15.31 -27.70
N LEU A 161 5.23 14.09 -27.82
CA LEU A 161 5.58 13.23 -26.68
C LEU A 161 6.79 13.74 -25.88
N THR A 162 7.64 14.55 -26.50
CA THR A 162 8.80 15.16 -25.82
C THR A 162 8.53 16.60 -25.37
N GLU A 163 7.46 17.23 -25.83
CA GLU A 163 7.08 18.61 -25.51
C GLU A 163 5.76 18.64 -24.73
N GLU A 164 4.63 18.73 -25.41
CA GLU A 164 3.31 18.92 -24.78
C GLU A 164 2.87 17.73 -23.91
N LYS A 165 3.17 16.50 -24.35
CA LYS A 165 2.79 15.23 -23.68
C LYS A 165 3.95 14.59 -22.93
N PHE A 166 5.01 15.35 -22.64
CA PHE A 166 6.18 14.84 -21.94
C PHE A 166 5.84 14.16 -20.62
N HIS A 167 4.87 14.68 -19.89
CA HIS A 167 4.37 14.07 -18.66
C HIS A 167 3.86 12.64 -18.85
N ILE A 168 3.21 12.33 -19.98
CA ILE A 168 2.75 10.96 -20.29
C ILE A 168 3.97 10.05 -20.52
N THR A 169 4.92 10.52 -21.34
CA THR A 169 6.15 9.75 -21.63
C THR A 169 6.95 9.46 -20.37
N LEU A 170 7.12 10.46 -19.50
CA LEU A 170 7.85 10.35 -18.24
C LEU A 170 7.16 9.37 -17.27
N LEU A 171 5.83 9.43 -17.17
CA LEU A 171 5.07 8.62 -16.21
C LEU A 171 4.78 7.20 -16.71
N THR A 172 4.91 6.92 -18.01
CA THR A 172 4.57 5.61 -18.58
C THR A 172 5.34 4.48 -17.90
N LEU A 173 6.67 4.60 -17.80
CA LEU A 173 7.52 3.56 -17.22
C LEU A 173 7.24 3.34 -15.71
N PRO A 174 7.19 4.38 -14.86
CA PRO A 174 6.78 4.23 -13.45
C PRO A 174 5.39 3.61 -13.28
N VAL A 175 4.40 4.04 -14.06
CA VAL A 175 3.02 3.50 -13.99
C VAL A 175 2.99 2.02 -14.38
N LEU A 176 3.69 1.62 -15.44
CA LEU A 176 3.82 0.21 -15.81
C LEU A 176 4.51 -0.60 -14.71
N GLY A 177 5.56 -0.04 -14.09
CA GLY A 177 6.24 -0.67 -12.95
C GLY A 177 5.28 -0.91 -11.77
N VAL A 178 4.50 0.08 -11.37
CA VAL A 178 3.48 -0.06 -10.30
C VAL A 178 2.43 -1.09 -10.69
N LEU A 179 1.96 -1.10 -11.93
CA LEU A 179 0.94 -2.04 -12.40
C LEU A 179 1.45 -3.48 -12.35
N ILE A 180 2.67 -3.74 -12.80
CA ILE A 180 3.24 -5.09 -12.85
C ILE A 180 3.71 -5.57 -11.47
N PHE A 181 4.46 -4.73 -10.74
CA PHE A 181 5.15 -5.17 -9.50
C PHE A 181 4.37 -4.88 -8.22
N THR A 182 3.30 -4.09 -8.28
CA THR A 182 2.48 -3.79 -7.10
C THR A 182 1.04 -4.25 -7.30
N PHE A 183 0.38 -3.83 -8.38
CA PHE A 183 -1.05 -4.10 -8.56
C PHE A 183 -1.34 -5.60 -8.79
N ILE A 184 -0.58 -6.28 -9.66
CA ILE A 184 -0.78 -7.72 -9.93
C ILE A 184 -0.55 -8.58 -8.67
N PRO A 185 0.55 -8.43 -7.88
CA PRO A 185 0.70 -9.14 -6.63
C PRO A 185 -0.40 -8.87 -5.60
N ILE A 186 -0.89 -7.64 -5.50
CA ILE A 186 -2.02 -7.31 -4.61
C ILE A 186 -3.29 -8.05 -5.06
N LEU A 187 -3.60 -8.03 -6.35
CA LEU A 187 -4.72 -8.81 -6.89
C LEU A 187 -4.57 -10.29 -6.56
N LEU A 188 -3.37 -10.85 -6.76
CA LEU A 188 -3.11 -12.25 -6.43
C LEU A 188 -3.44 -12.56 -4.97
N LEU A 189 -2.95 -11.75 -4.02
CA LEU A 189 -3.24 -11.92 -2.59
C LEU A 189 -4.74 -11.82 -2.28
N ILE A 190 -5.45 -10.87 -2.92
CA ILE A 190 -6.90 -10.75 -2.78
C ILE A 190 -7.59 -12.03 -3.25
N PHE A 191 -7.23 -12.57 -4.41
CA PHE A 191 -7.86 -13.77 -4.94
C PHE A 191 -7.49 -15.03 -4.15
N VAL A 192 -6.27 -15.15 -3.64
CA VAL A 192 -5.86 -16.23 -2.73
C VAL A 192 -6.74 -16.28 -1.48
N ALA A 193 -7.20 -15.14 -0.95
CA ALA A 193 -8.10 -15.11 0.21
C ALA A 193 -9.46 -15.80 -0.03
N PHE A 194 -9.86 -16.05 -1.28
CA PHE A 194 -11.05 -16.78 -1.67
C PHE A 194 -10.80 -18.26 -1.98
N THR A 195 -9.60 -18.76 -1.73
CA THR A 195 -9.20 -20.16 -1.95
C THR A 195 -8.91 -20.87 -0.63
N ASN A 196 -8.81 -22.21 -0.68
CA ASN A 196 -8.35 -23.02 0.44
C ASN A 196 -6.81 -23.19 0.46
N TYR A 197 -6.06 -22.20 0.01
CA TYR A 197 -4.61 -22.25 0.02
C TYR A 197 -4.09 -22.32 1.46
N ASP A 198 -3.48 -23.45 1.83
CA ASP A 198 -2.89 -23.73 3.13
C ASP A 198 -1.71 -24.74 2.98
N GLN A 199 -1.13 -25.19 4.09
CA GLN A 199 -0.05 -26.16 4.08
C GLN A 199 -0.43 -27.54 3.47
N GLN A 200 -1.73 -27.90 3.49
CA GLN A 200 -2.22 -29.16 2.93
C GLN A 200 -2.54 -29.04 1.44
N HIS A 201 -2.78 -27.82 0.96
CA HIS A 201 -3.13 -27.51 -0.42
C HIS A 201 -2.06 -26.65 -1.09
N MET A 202 -0.79 -27.01 -0.91
CA MET A 202 0.35 -26.25 -1.44
C MET A 202 0.83 -26.82 -2.77
N PRO A 203 0.76 -26.05 -3.87
CA PRO A 203 1.35 -26.44 -5.14
C PRO A 203 2.88 -26.59 -5.06
N PRO A 204 3.50 -27.46 -5.85
CA PRO A 204 2.93 -28.24 -6.96
C PRO A 204 2.36 -29.61 -6.58
N THR A 205 2.59 -30.10 -5.37
CA THR A 205 2.19 -31.44 -4.95
C THR A 205 0.69 -31.57 -4.76
N GLU A 206 0.07 -30.55 -4.23
CA GLU A 206 -1.37 -30.46 -4.05
C GLU A 206 -1.92 -29.23 -4.75
N LEU A 207 -3.22 -29.26 -5.05
CA LEU A 207 -3.93 -28.15 -5.70
C LEU A 207 -4.84 -27.46 -4.68
N PHE A 208 -4.92 -26.15 -4.76
CA PHE A 208 -5.97 -25.41 -4.06
C PHE A 208 -7.12 -25.05 -5.00
N SER A 209 -8.28 -24.84 -4.43
CA SER A 209 -9.53 -24.56 -5.14
C SER A 209 -10.26 -23.35 -4.59
N TRP A 210 -11.25 -22.86 -5.30
CA TRP A 210 -12.10 -21.77 -4.84
C TRP A 210 -13.02 -22.22 -3.72
N VAL A 211 -13.04 -21.48 -2.60
CA VAL A 211 -13.96 -21.67 -1.48
C VAL A 211 -14.88 -20.46 -1.26
N GLY A 212 -14.79 -19.47 -2.11
CA GLY A 212 -15.60 -18.25 -2.03
C GLY A 212 -15.39 -17.50 -0.70
N LEU A 213 -16.48 -17.19 -0.01
CA LEU A 213 -16.46 -16.44 1.24
C LEU A 213 -16.26 -17.31 2.48
N SER A 214 -16.02 -18.61 2.34
CA SER A 214 -15.94 -19.54 3.49
C SER A 214 -14.85 -19.15 4.49
N ASN A 215 -13.70 -18.67 4.03
CA ASN A 215 -12.62 -18.19 4.91
C ASN A 215 -13.08 -17.00 5.78
N PHE A 216 -13.84 -16.09 5.19
CA PHE A 216 -14.36 -14.91 5.91
C PHE A 216 -15.48 -15.31 6.87
N ILE A 217 -16.36 -16.22 6.48
CA ILE A 217 -17.41 -16.75 7.34
C ILE A 217 -16.78 -17.49 8.53
N ASN A 218 -15.77 -18.33 8.29
CA ASN A 218 -15.06 -19.04 9.35
C ASN A 218 -14.31 -18.07 10.30
N LEU A 219 -13.76 -16.97 9.75
CA LEU A 219 -13.06 -15.98 10.56
C LEU A 219 -13.98 -15.18 11.47
N PHE A 220 -15.18 -14.81 10.99
CA PHE A 220 -16.11 -13.93 11.70
C PHE A 220 -17.36 -14.64 12.26
N GLY A 221 -17.73 -15.79 11.73
CA GLY A 221 -19.00 -16.48 11.99
C GLY A 221 -18.97 -17.56 13.07
N GLY A 222 -17.90 -17.76 13.71
CA GLY A 222 -17.42 -18.63 14.73
C GLY A 222 -18.31 -19.62 15.51
N GLY A 223 -17.98 -20.90 15.37
CA GLY A 223 -18.26 -21.98 16.31
C GLY A 223 -17.03 -22.90 16.47
N GLY A 224 -16.69 -23.30 17.71
CA GLY A 224 -15.56 -24.21 18.00
C GLY A 224 -14.16 -23.58 17.86
N LEU A 225 -13.20 -24.30 17.27
CA LEU A 225 -11.81 -23.82 17.08
C LEU A 225 -11.72 -22.56 16.22
N THR A 226 -12.63 -22.39 15.27
CA THR A 226 -12.72 -21.20 14.42
C THR A 226 -13.12 -19.95 15.21
N SER A 227 -13.90 -20.09 16.30
CA SER A 227 -14.26 -18.96 17.17
C SER A 227 -13.06 -18.44 17.95
N THR A 228 -12.12 -19.31 18.35
CA THR A 228 -10.90 -18.89 19.06
C THR A 228 -9.97 -18.12 18.16
N PHE A 229 -9.81 -18.57 16.90
CA PHE A 229 -9.00 -17.85 15.90
C PHE A 229 -9.63 -16.50 15.53
N GLY A 230 -10.94 -16.45 15.30
CA GLY A 230 -11.67 -15.21 15.04
C GLY A 230 -11.57 -14.21 16.19
N TYR A 231 -11.66 -14.67 17.43
CA TYR A 231 -11.44 -13.84 18.60
C TYR A 231 -10.03 -13.25 18.64
N ALA A 232 -8.99 -14.08 18.43
CA ALA A 232 -7.60 -13.64 18.38
C ALA A 232 -7.40 -12.60 17.25
N PHE A 233 -7.98 -12.85 16.07
CA PHE A 233 -7.91 -11.92 14.94
C PHE A 233 -8.48 -10.54 15.29
N VAL A 234 -9.69 -10.47 15.84
CA VAL A 234 -10.33 -9.19 16.21
C VAL A 234 -9.51 -8.46 17.28
N ARG A 235 -8.95 -9.18 18.26
CA ARG A 235 -8.10 -8.60 19.32
C ARG A 235 -6.80 -8.02 18.73
N VAL A 236 -6.10 -8.81 17.90
CA VAL A 236 -4.86 -8.38 17.26
C VAL A 236 -5.10 -7.24 16.27
N LEU A 237 -6.19 -7.30 15.49
CA LEU A 237 -6.60 -6.19 14.59
C LEU A 237 -6.89 -4.92 15.39
N GLY A 238 -7.68 -5.03 16.47
CA GLY A 238 -8.01 -3.89 17.33
C GLY A 238 -6.75 -3.24 17.90
N TRP A 239 -5.82 -4.04 18.43
CA TRP A 239 -4.53 -3.52 18.92
C TRP A 239 -3.70 -2.94 17.77
N THR A 240 -3.64 -3.57 16.60
CA THR A 240 -2.93 -3.05 15.43
C THR A 240 -3.39 -1.63 15.06
N LEU A 241 -4.70 -1.39 15.06
CA LEU A 241 -5.26 -0.07 14.77
C LEU A 241 -4.96 0.96 15.86
N VAL A 242 -5.06 0.56 17.13
CA VAL A 242 -4.70 1.41 18.29
C VAL A 242 -3.23 1.78 18.22
N TRP A 243 -2.36 0.80 18.00
CA TRP A 243 -0.93 1.01 17.82
C TRP A 243 -0.66 1.97 16.65
N ALA A 244 -1.19 1.70 15.46
CA ALA A 244 -0.97 2.53 14.28
C ALA A 244 -1.41 3.99 14.50
N PHE A 245 -2.54 4.19 15.19
CA PHE A 245 -3.03 5.51 15.57
C PHE A 245 -2.04 6.23 16.48
N PHE A 246 -1.73 5.64 17.63
CA PHE A 246 -0.84 6.29 18.60
C PHE A 246 0.57 6.45 18.05
N ALA A 247 1.15 5.41 17.41
CA ALA A 247 2.48 5.47 16.82
C ALA A 247 2.62 6.60 15.78
N THR A 248 1.59 6.82 14.96
CA THR A 248 1.61 7.87 13.93
C THR A 248 1.37 9.26 14.51
N PHE A 249 0.26 9.44 15.22
CA PHE A 249 -0.15 10.79 15.63
C PHE A 249 0.71 11.35 16.75
N THR A 250 1.18 10.53 17.69
CA THR A 250 2.04 11.02 18.77
C THR A 250 3.44 11.41 18.25
N THR A 251 4.01 10.63 17.32
CA THR A 251 5.29 10.98 16.69
C THR A 251 5.15 12.23 15.81
N TYR A 252 4.07 12.36 15.06
CA TYR A 252 3.79 13.53 14.23
C TYR A 252 3.65 14.81 15.07
N ILE A 253 2.79 14.76 16.09
CA ILE A 253 2.60 15.91 17.01
C ILE A 253 3.91 16.24 17.74
N GLY A 254 4.61 15.23 18.26
CA GLY A 254 5.92 15.39 18.90
C GLY A 254 6.94 16.02 17.97
N GLY A 255 7.00 15.59 16.71
CA GLY A 255 7.87 16.15 15.68
C GLY A 255 7.56 17.63 15.37
N ILE A 256 6.28 17.98 15.24
CA ILE A 256 5.87 19.38 15.07
C ILE A 256 6.27 20.23 16.27
N LEU A 257 5.96 19.78 17.48
CA LEU A 257 6.29 20.51 18.70
C LEU A 257 7.81 20.72 18.85
N LEU A 258 8.60 19.68 18.60
CA LEU A 258 10.05 19.77 18.63
C LEU A 258 10.58 20.69 17.53
N SER A 259 10.01 20.62 16.32
CA SER A 259 10.36 21.52 15.22
C SER A 259 10.07 22.99 15.57
N LEU A 260 8.90 23.29 16.11
CA LEU A 260 8.55 24.66 16.55
C LEU A 260 9.48 25.16 17.64
N LEU A 261 9.83 24.29 18.60
CA LEU A 261 10.78 24.62 19.66
C LEU A 261 12.15 24.99 19.08
N LEU A 262 12.69 24.15 18.18
CA LEU A 262 14.01 24.34 17.59
C LEU A 262 14.08 25.50 16.58
N ASN A 263 12.92 25.88 15.99
CA ASN A 263 12.82 27.05 15.10
C ASN A 263 12.49 28.35 15.87
N SER A 264 12.26 28.27 17.17
CA SER A 264 12.01 29.46 18.00
C SER A 264 13.25 30.33 18.11
N LYS A 265 13.09 31.68 18.04
CA LYS A 265 14.16 32.64 18.26
C LYS A 265 14.76 32.59 19.68
N LYS A 266 14.05 31.96 20.64
CA LYS A 266 14.48 31.81 22.03
C LYS A 266 15.40 30.58 22.23
N THR A 267 15.47 29.66 21.29
CA THR A 267 16.25 28.43 21.41
C THR A 267 17.75 28.75 21.21
N ARG A 268 18.56 28.40 22.21
CA ARG A 268 20.01 28.51 22.11
C ARG A 268 20.59 27.32 21.34
N LEU A 269 21.54 27.57 20.44
CA LEU A 269 22.25 26.56 19.63
C LEU A 269 21.30 25.64 18.80
N PRO A 270 20.33 26.18 18.03
CA PRO A 270 19.34 25.36 17.34
C PRO A 270 20.00 24.42 16.31
N LYS A 271 21.13 24.81 15.71
CA LYS A 271 21.85 23.96 14.74
C LYS A 271 22.43 22.72 15.43
N MET A 272 23.02 22.88 16.63
CA MET A 272 23.57 21.76 17.41
C MET A 272 22.47 20.75 17.76
N TRP A 273 21.32 21.20 18.27
CA TRP A 273 20.21 20.33 18.63
C TRP A 273 19.66 19.60 17.41
N ARG A 274 19.47 20.30 16.29
CA ARG A 274 19.05 19.63 15.04
C ARG A 274 20.03 18.55 14.63
N THR A 275 21.34 18.83 14.66
CA THR A 275 22.36 17.83 14.32
C THR A 275 22.30 16.62 15.26
N LEU A 276 22.15 16.83 16.57
CA LEU A 276 22.02 15.72 17.54
C LEU A 276 20.82 14.83 17.23
N PHE A 277 19.66 15.41 16.92
CA PHE A 277 18.48 14.63 16.55
C PHE A 277 18.62 13.94 15.17
N ILE A 278 19.30 14.58 14.21
CA ILE A 278 19.54 13.96 12.89
C ILE A 278 20.49 12.76 13.01
N VAL A 279 21.50 12.83 13.87
CA VAL A 279 22.45 11.72 14.10
C VAL A 279 21.69 10.47 14.58
N THR A 280 20.63 10.61 15.38
CA THR A 280 19.84 9.47 15.84
C THR A 280 19.14 8.73 14.68
N ILE A 281 18.83 9.43 13.59
CA ILE A 281 18.23 8.83 12.38
C ILE A 281 19.25 8.01 11.60
N ALA A 282 20.54 8.34 11.69
CA ALA A 282 21.62 7.63 11.01
C ALA A 282 21.89 6.24 11.62
N VAL A 283 21.49 6.02 12.88
CA VAL A 283 21.61 4.70 13.52
C VAL A 283 20.52 3.77 13.00
N PRO A 284 20.85 2.57 12.47
CA PRO A 284 19.85 1.62 12.04
C PRO A 284 18.84 1.31 13.15
N GLN A 285 17.54 1.41 12.85
CA GLN A 285 16.47 1.27 13.84
C GLN A 285 16.57 -0.02 14.67
N PHE A 286 16.95 -1.15 14.04
CA PHE A 286 17.06 -2.43 14.75
C PHE A 286 18.12 -2.41 15.86
N VAL A 287 19.23 -1.69 15.65
CA VAL A 287 20.29 -1.53 16.67
C VAL A 287 19.74 -0.76 17.87
N SER A 288 19.06 0.35 17.62
CA SER A 288 18.43 1.16 18.67
C SER A 288 17.39 0.36 19.45
N LEU A 289 16.55 -0.43 18.76
CA LEU A 289 15.55 -1.27 19.39
C LEU A 289 16.14 -2.36 20.29
N LEU A 290 17.20 -3.03 19.84
CA LEU A 290 17.87 -4.06 20.64
C LEU A 290 18.57 -3.48 21.88
N LEU A 291 19.20 -2.31 21.75
CA LEU A 291 19.79 -1.61 22.89
C LEU A 291 18.72 -1.20 23.90
N VAL A 292 17.61 -0.62 23.43
CA VAL A 292 16.50 -0.20 24.31
C VAL A 292 15.87 -1.40 24.99
N ARG A 293 15.67 -2.52 24.27
CA ARG A 293 15.20 -3.78 24.85
C ARG A 293 16.08 -4.21 26.02
N ASN A 294 17.41 -4.19 25.86
CA ASN A 294 18.33 -4.54 26.94
C ASN A 294 18.23 -3.58 28.12
N PHE A 295 18.07 -2.27 27.90
CA PHE A 295 17.92 -1.28 28.95
C PHE A 295 16.65 -1.50 29.79
N PHE A 296 15.52 -1.85 29.14
CA PHE A 296 14.22 -2.06 29.77
C PHE A 296 13.93 -3.54 30.10
N SER A 297 14.90 -4.44 29.91
CA SER A 297 14.76 -5.83 30.33
C SER A 297 14.57 -5.97 31.84
N ASN A 298 14.10 -7.11 32.31
CA ASN A 298 13.83 -7.34 33.72
C ASN A 298 15.06 -7.14 34.61
N GLY A 299 16.25 -7.52 34.12
CA GLY A 299 17.56 -7.27 34.76
C GLY A 299 18.32 -6.07 34.20
N GLY A 300 17.67 -5.24 33.39
CA GLY A 300 18.29 -4.12 32.73
C GLY A 300 18.60 -2.93 33.65
N ILE A 301 19.42 -2.00 33.11
CA ILE A 301 19.90 -0.83 33.88
C ILE A 301 18.76 0.04 34.38
N VAL A 302 17.66 0.18 33.62
CA VAL A 302 16.49 0.98 34.03
C VAL A 302 15.82 0.36 35.25
N ASN A 303 15.64 -0.94 35.30
CA ASN A 303 15.09 -1.64 36.47
C ASN A 303 16.00 -1.53 37.69
N THR A 304 17.33 -1.60 37.48
CA THR A 304 18.31 -1.39 38.55
C THR A 304 18.20 0.02 39.14
N ILE A 305 18.09 1.04 38.30
CA ILE A 305 17.88 2.43 38.76
C ILE A 305 16.53 2.57 39.47
N CYS A 306 15.42 2.07 38.91
CA CYS A 306 14.11 2.13 39.51
C CYS A 306 14.06 1.46 40.89
N HIS A 307 14.80 0.36 41.07
CA HIS A 307 14.92 -0.31 42.37
C HIS A 307 15.73 0.53 43.36
N SER A 308 16.88 1.11 42.95
CA SER A 308 17.73 1.89 43.82
C SER A 308 17.10 3.20 44.31
N ILE A 309 16.23 3.82 43.50
CA ILE A 309 15.47 5.02 43.93
C ILE A 309 14.17 4.71 44.64
N GLY A 310 13.86 3.41 44.90
CA GLY A 310 12.65 2.99 45.60
C GLY A 310 11.37 2.99 44.77
N LEU A 311 11.43 3.34 43.48
CA LEU A 311 10.26 3.42 42.58
C LEU A 311 9.55 2.04 42.45
N THR A 312 10.33 0.97 42.32
CA THR A 312 9.78 -0.39 42.26
C THR A 312 8.98 -0.76 43.52
N GLY A 313 9.50 -0.40 44.72
CA GLY A 313 8.82 -0.59 45.98
C GLY A 313 7.51 0.21 46.06
N PHE A 314 7.55 1.46 45.65
CA PHE A 314 6.36 2.33 45.59
C PHE A 314 5.29 1.78 44.64
N LEU A 315 5.66 1.40 43.41
CA LEU A 315 4.71 0.81 42.46
C LEU A 315 4.10 -0.51 42.96
N ARG A 316 4.89 -1.27 43.74
CA ARG A 316 4.41 -2.50 44.36
C ARG A 316 3.43 -2.21 45.50
N SER A 317 3.67 -1.16 46.32
CA SER A 317 2.77 -0.78 47.43
C SER A 317 1.39 -0.31 46.94
N ILE A 318 1.32 0.30 45.76
CA ILE A 318 0.05 0.72 45.16
C ILE A 318 -0.59 -0.37 44.24
N GLY A 319 0.00 -1.57 44.21
CA GLY A 319 -0.55 -2.71 43.45
C GLY A 319 -0.35 -2.67 41.93
N LEU A 320 0.41 -1.73 41.39
CA LEU A 320 0.69 -1.63 39.94
C LEU A 320 1.71 -2.67 39.45
N VAL A 321 2.54 -3.19 40.35
CA VAL A 321 3.56 -4.20 40.05
C VAL A 321 3.54 -5.27 41.13
N SER A 322 3.48 -6.54 40.72
CA SER A 322 3.49 -7.69 41.65
C SER A 322 4.89 -8.31 41.84
N THR A 323 5.81 -8.00 40.92
CA THR A 323 7.18 -8.56 40.84
C THR A 323 8.19 -7.68 41.57
N SER A 324 9.40 -8.20 41.76
CA SER A 324 10.55 -7.46 42.32
C SER A 324 11.16 -6.47 41.28
N TYR A 325 10.68 -6.46 40.08
CA TYR A 325 11.10 -5.57 38.98
C TYR A 325 9.86 -5.03 38.25
N ILE A 326 10.01 -3.94 37.53
CA ILE A 326 8.95 -3.38 36.69
C ILE A 326 8.98 -4.12 35.35
N PRO A 327 7.89 -4.82 34.96
CA PRO A 327 7.89 -5.67 33.77
C PRO A 327 7.63 -4.86 32.49
N PHE A 328 8.49 -3.88 32.21
CA PHE A 328 8.33 -2.92 31.13
C PHE A 328 8.00 -3.55 29.76
N LEU A 329 8.74 -4.60 29.38
CA LEU A 329 8.61 -5.29 28.11
C LEU A 329 8.23 -6.76 28.24
N SER A 330 7.93 -7.24 29.45
CA SER A 330 7.60 -8.65 29.69
C SER A 330 6.13 -8.86 30.04
N ALA A 331 5.41 -7.85 30.54
CA ALA A 331 3.98 -7.93 30.78
C ALA A 331 3.18 -7.19 29.69
N PRO A 332 2.08 -7.74 29.17
CA PRO A 332 1.34 -7.16 28.05
C PRO A 332 0.92 -5.71 28.26
N GLY A 333 0.31 -5.37 29.40
CA GLY A 333 -0.16 -4.00 29.69
C GLY A 333 0.96 -2.97 29.72
N TRP A 334 2.09 -3.30 30.34
CA TRP A 334 3.27 -2.46 30.34
C TRP A 334 3.90 -2.35 28.96
N ALA A 335 3.98 -3.48 28.25
CA ALA A 335 4.58 -3.52 26.91
C ALA A 335 3.81 -2.65 25.91
N HIS A 336 2.47 -2.65 25.94
CA HIS A 336 1.65 -1.76 25.10
C HIS A 336 2.04 -0.28 25.23
N VAL A 337 2.19 0.19 26.45
CA VAL A 337 2.58 1.59 26.72
C VAL A 337 4.03 1.83 26.32
N MET A 338 4.92 0.92 26.69
CA MET A 338 6.35 1.09 26.44
C MET A 338 6.72 1.10 24.95
N ILE A 339 6.10 0.23 24.14
CA ILE A 339 6.38 0.23 22.70
C ILE A 339 5.94 1.55 22.02
N ILE A 340 4.83 2.16 22.48
CA ILE A 340 4.40 3.48 22.01
C ILE A 340 5.42 4.53 22.42
N LEU A 341 5.85 4.56 23.68
CA LEU A 341 6.84 5.53 24.17
C LEU A 341 8.19 5.40 23.46
N ILE A 342 8.66 4.17 23.26
CA ILE A 342 9.91 3.91 22.54
C ILE A 342 9.77 4.35 21.06
N ASN A 343 8.63 4.09 20.45
CA ASN A 343 8.37 4.53 19.07
C ASN A 343 8.33 6.07 18.96
N ILE A 344 7.78 6.77 19.94
CA ILE A 344 7.81 8.24 20.01
C ILE A 344 9.27 8.72 20.04
N TRP A 345 10.08 8.13 20.90
CA TRP A 345 11.51 8.51 21.01
C TRP A 345 12.27 8.31 19.70
N ILE A 346 12.03 7.21 18.97
CA ILE A 346 12.67 6.91 17.69
C ILE A 346 12.10 7.77 16.55
N GLY A 347 10.78 7.97 16.52
CA GLY A 347 10.07 8.57 15.40
C GLY A 347 10.04 10.10 15.39
N VAL A 348 10.05 10.74 16.56
CA VAL A 348 9.96 12.21 16.69
C VAL A 348 11.07 12.95 15.94
N PRO A 349 12.36 12.54 15.99
CA PRO A 349 13.43 13.21 15.24
C PRO A 349 13.17 13.28 13.73
N TYR A 350 12.67 12.20 13.14
CA TYR A 350 12.34 12.16 11.71
C TYR A 350 11.18 13.09 11.36
N GLN A 351 10.11 13.07 12.13
CA GLN A 351 8.98 13.97 11.95
C GLN A 351 9.35 15.43 12.17
N MET A 352 10.25 15.72 13.13
CA MET A 352 10.80 17.04 13.35
C MET A 352 11.55 17.56 12.12
N LEU A 353 12.32 16.70 11.45
CA LEU A 353 13.05 17.07 10.25
C LEU A 353 12.08 17.45 9.11
N ILE A 354 11.05 16.63 8.87
CA ILE A 354 10.01 16.91 7.87
C ILE A 354 9.29 18.22 8.20
N ALA A 355 8.80 18.37 9.44
CA ALA A 355 8.10 19.57 9.87
C ALA A 355 8.98 20.83 9.76
N THR A 356 10.28 20.74 10.08
CA THR A 356 11.21 21.84 9.92
C THR A 356 11.34 22.26 8.45
N GLY A 357 11.46 21.30 7.52
CA GLY A 357 11.53 21.59 6.10
C GLY A 357 10.29 22.32 5.59
N VAL A 358 9.10 21.90 6.04
CA VAL A 358 7.83 22.55 5.69
C VAL A 358 7.73 23.96 6.29
N LEU A 359 8.10 24.12 7.57
CA LEU A 359 8.06 25.42 8.25
C LEU A 359 9.02 26.46 7.63
N MET A 360 10.17 26.02 7.12
CA MET A 360 11.11 26.90 6.43
C MET A 360 10.60 27.41 5.08
N ASN A 361 9.66 26.71 4.48
CA ASN A 361 9.01 27.09 3.21
C ASN A 361 7.68 27.83 3.41
N LEU A 362 7.25 28.06 4.64
CA LEU A 362 6.06 28.84 4.93
C LEU A 362 6.28 30.32 4.58
N PRO A 363 5.45 30.95 3.73
CA PRO A 363 5.63 32.35 3.33
C PRO A 363 5.65 33.28 4.53
N SER A 364 6.74 34.04 4.72
CA SER A 364 6.92 35.00 5.84
C SER A 364 5.86 36.08 5.84
N ASP A 365 5.44 36.52 4.62
CA ASP A 365 4.47 37.59 4.43
C ASP A 365 3.11 37.27 5.08
N GLN A 366 2.67 35.99 5.02
CA GLN A 366 1.44 35.56 5.69
C GLN A 366 1.54 35.65 7.22
N LEU A 367 2.72 35.34 7.78
CA LEU A 367 2.96 35.41 9.22
C LEU A 367 3.08 36.88 9.70
N GLU A 368 3.69 37.73 8.88
CA GLU A 368 3.84 39.16 9.17
C GLU A 368 2.51 39.88 9.06
N SER A 369 1.74 39.65 8.00
CA SER A 369 0.38 40.19 7.85
C SER A 369 -0.51 39.81 9.04
N ALA A 370 -0.52 38.55 9.45
CA ALA A 370 -1.30 38.11 10.61
C ALA A 370 -0.87 38.80 11.92
N ARG A 371 0.43 39.10 12.07
CA ARG A 371 0.92 39.88 13.24
C ARG A 371 0.48 41.36 13.21
N VAL A 372 0.50 41.97 12.02
CA VAL A 372 -0.02 43.33 11.82
C VAL A 372 -1.50 43.40 12.16
N ASP A 373 -2.27 42.34 11.81
CA ASP A 373 -3.69 42.18 12.16
C ASP A 373 -3.93 41.88 13.65
N GLY A 374 -2.86 41.84 14.48
CA GLY A 374 -2.97 41.64 15.93
C GLY A 374 -3.18 40.16 16.34
N ALA A 375 -2.91 39.18 15.45
CA ALA A 375 -3.06 37.78 15.78
C ALA A 375 -1.99 37.29 16.79
N THR A 376 -2.44 36.56 17.80
CA THR A 376 -1.55 35.90 18.76
C THR A 376 -0.78 34.75 18.12
N ASN A 377 0.37 34.36 18.69
CA ASN A 377 1.16 33.24 18.19
C ASN A 377 0.35 31.92 18.11
N PHE A 378 -0.58 31.70 19.03
CA PHE A 378 -1.47 30.52 19.00
C PHE A 378 -2.49 30.59 17.86
N GLN A 379 -3.02 31.78 17.57
CA GLN A 379 -3.92 32.00 16.44
C GLN A 379 -3.21 31.78 15.10
N ILE A 380 -1.97 32.30 14.97
CA ILE A 380 -1.11 32.08 13.81
C ILE A 380 -0.84 30.59 13.64
N PHE A 381 -0.44 29.90 14.71
CA PHE A 381 -0.21 28.45 14.67
C PHE A 381 -1.46 27.70 14.22
N ARG A 382 -2.62 27.96 14.85
CA ARG A 382 -3.85 27.20 14.58
C ARG A 382 -4.45 27.48 13.21
N LYS A 383 -4.39 28.75 12.74
CA LYS A 383 -5.10 29.19 11.51
C LYS A 383 -4.22 29.22 10.26
N ILE A 384 -2.91 29.31 10.40
CA ILE A 384 -1.97 29.41 9.28
C ILE A 384 -1.00 28.23 9.28
N THR A 385 -0.19 28.09 10.34
CA THR A 385 0.91 27.11 10.36
C THR A 385 0.41 25.66 10.33
N MET A 386 -0.55 25.31 11.20
CA MET A 386 -1.02 23.92 11.31
C MET A 386 -1.80 23.46 10.06
N PRO A 387 -2.73 24.26 9.49
CA PRO A 387 -3.38 23.87 8.23
C PRO A 387 -2.40 23.71 7.07
N TYR A 388 -1.39 24.58 6.97
CA TYR A 388 -0.34 24.48 5.96
C TYR A 388 0.50 23.20 6.15
N LEU A 389 0.92 22.90 7.39
CA LEU A 389 1.62 21.66 7.73
C LEU A 389 0.79 20.44 7.33
N LEU A 390 -0.47 20.37 7.74
CA LEU A 390 -1.36 19.24 7.43
C LEU A 390 -1.59 19.08 5.93
N PHE A 391 -1.69 20.18 5.20
CA PHE A 391 -1.86 20.14 3.74
C PHE A 391 -0.63 19.53 3.06
N VAL A 392 0.56 19.96 3.43
CA VAL A 392 1.80 19.51 2.81
C VAL A 392 2.17 18.09 3.26
N THR A 393 1.99 17.77 4.55
CA THR A 393 2.40 16.47 5.12
C THR A 393 1.30 15.42 5.15
N GLY A 394 0.06 15.78 4.80
CA GLY A 394 -1.09 14.86 4.83
C GLY A 394 -0.87 13.53 4.10
N PRO A 395 -0.38 13.51 2.86
CA PRO A 395 -0.05 12.26 2.17
C PRO A 395 0.99 11.41 2.89
N ALA A 396 2.03 12.06 3.48
CA ALA A 396 3.04 11.38 4.27
C ALA A 396 2.46 10.78 5.56
N LEU A 397 1.55 11.50 6.22
CA LEU A 397 0.86 11.05 7.43
C LEU A 397 0.03 9.78 7.18
N ILE A 398 -0.68 9.72 6.06
CA ILE A 398 -1.43 8.53 5.64
C ILE A 398 -0.46 7.36 5.40
N THR A 399 0.64 7.62 4.70
CA THR A 399 1.68 6.61 4.44
C THR A 399 2.29 6.08 5.74
N ASP A 400 2.57 6.95 6.71
CA ASP A 400 3.11 6.57 8.03
C ASP A 400 2.11 5.76 8.84
N PHE A 401 0.82 6.06 8.74
CA PHE A 401 -0.22 5.25 9.38
C PHE A 401 -0.25 3.82 8.82
N VAL A 402 -0.26 3.66 7.50
CA VAL A 402 -0.21 2.35 6.83
C VAL A 402 1.09 1.61 7.15
N LYS A 403 2.24 2.32 7.18
CA LYS A 403 3.52 1.77 7.58
C LYS A 403 3.50 1.24 9.03
N ASN A 404 2.84 1.95 9.95
CA ASN A 404 2.72 1.51 11.33
C ASN A 404 1.78 0.30 11.50
N ILE A 405 0.74 0.12 10.67
CA ILE A 405 -0.04 -1.12 10.62
C ILE A 405 0.88 -2.33 10.33
N ASN A 406 1.86 -2.16 9.47
CA ASN A 406 2.80 -3.20 9.04
C ASN A 406 4.17 -3.09 9.75
N ASN A 407 4.23 -2.50 10.94
CA ASN A 407 5.49 -2.29 11.66
C ASN A 407 5.97 -3.57 12.36
N PHE A 408 6.65 -4.42 11.60
CA PHE A 408 7.19 -5.68 12.12
C PHE A 408 8.29 -5.44 13.16
N ASN A 409 9.27 -4.58 12.84
CA ASN A 409 10.52 -4.49 13.60
C ASN A 409 10.33 -4.02 15.05
N VAL A 410 9.56 -2.96 15.27
CA VAL A 410 9.35 -2.39 16.61
C VAL A 410 8.72 -3.43 17.52
N ILE A 411 7.68 -4.09 17.05
CA ILE A 411 6.95 -5.08 17.86
C ILE A 411 7.81 -6.33 18.05
N TYR A 412 8.30 -6.92 16.96
CA TYR A 412 9.06 -8.18 17.02
C TYR A 412 10.31 -8.06 17.90
N LEU A 413 11.11 -7.00 17.74
CA LEU A 413 12.36 -6.86 18.47
C LEU A 413 12.19 -6.49 19.94
N LEU A 414 11.14 -5.72 20.30
CA LEU A 414 10.91 -5.29 21.67
C LEU A 414 10.13 -6.30 22.49
N THR A 415 9.24 -7.09 21.88
CA THR A 415 8.25 -7.91 22.62
C THR A 415 8.54 -9.41 22.65
N GLN A 416 9.79 -9.81 22.29
CA GLN A 416 10.17 -11.24 22.35
C GLN A 416 9.97 -11.86 23.74
N ASP A 417 10.23 -11.09 24.80
CA ASP A 417 10.18 -11.55 26.18
C ASP A 417 8.77 -11.41 26.84
N VAL A 418 7.78 -10.91 26.08
CA VAL A 418 6.41 -10.87 26.57
C VAL A 418 5.91 -12.30 26.73
N TYR A 419 5.52 -12.64 27.97
CA TYR A 419 5.00 -13.97 28.26
C TYR A 419 3.64 -14.20 27.59
N THR A 420 3.32 -15.47 27.42
CA THR A 420 2.08 -15.90 26.80
C THR A 420 0.90 -15.39 27.64
N THR A 421 -0.11 -14.86 26.96
CA THR A 421 -1.36 -14.43 27.61
C THR A 421 -2.03 -15.59 28.35
N THR A 422 -2.72 -15.26 29.46
CA THR A 422 -3.61 -16.18 30.12
C THR A 422 -4.89 -16.47 29.34
N ASN A 423 -5.15 -15.73 28.28
CA ASN A 423 -6.29 -15.93 27.39
C ASN A 423 -6.05 -17.15 26.50
N GLN A 424 -6.77 -18.23 26.77
CA GLN A 424 -6.64 -19.50 26.08
C GLN A 424 -6.91 -19.40 24.57
N ALA A 425 -7.85 -18.56 24.15
CA ALA A 425 -8.17 -18.37 22.75
C ALA A 425 -7.02 -17.74 21.96
N MET A 426 -6.32 -16.76 22.55
CA MET A 426 -5.14 -16.16 21.95
C MET A 426 -3.95 -17.14 21.98
N ALA A 427 -3.74 -17.82 23.09
CA ALA A 427 -2.64 -18.78 23.24
C ALA A 427 -2.74 -19.94 22.23
N SER A 428 -3.95 -20.50 22.04
CA SER A 428 -4.19 -21.59 21.06
C SER A 428 -3.99 -21.14 19.61
N SER A 429 -4.13 -19.84 19.34
CA SER A 429 -3.89 -19.23 18.03
C SER A 429 -2.47 -18.69 17.87
N GLN A 430 -1.54 -18.99 18.78
CA GLN A 430 -0.16 -18.47 18.83
C GLN A 430 -0.07 -16.93 18.84
N ALA A 431 -1.15 -16.24 19.18
CA ALA A 431 -1.20 -14.80 19.24
C ALA A 431 -0.81 -14.30 20.64
N LYS A 432 0.05 -13.26 20.68
CA LYS A 432 0.32 -12.48 21.89
C LYS A 432 -0.54 -11.21 21.89
N GLU A 433 -0.88 -10.69 23.07
CA GLU A 433 -1.68 -9.45 23.16
C GLU A 433 -1.00 -8.23 22.53
N VAL A 434 0.32 -8.24 22.46
CA VAL A 434 1.14 -7.18 21.86
C VAL A 434 1.41 -7.37 20.36
N ASP A 435 0.97 -8.48 19.77
CA ASP A 435 1.18 -8.72 18.34
C ASP A 435 0.37 -7.76 17.48
N LEU A 436 0.99 -7.32 16.38
CA LEU A 436 0.28 -6.76 15.25
C LEU A 436 -0.08 -7.88 14.26
N LEU A 437 -0.97 -7.60 13.32
CA LEU A 437 -1.32 -8.57 12.29
C LEU A 437 -0.10 -9.12 11.57
N VAL A 438 0.88 -8.27 11.24
CA VAL A 438 2.10 -8.67 10.55
C VAL A 438 3.00 -9.57 11.40
N THR A 439 3.14 -9.32 12.71
CA THR A 439 3.96 -10.15 13.60
C THR A 439 3.28 -11.47 13.96
N TRP A 440 1.97 -11.45 14.05
CA TRP A 440 1.19 -12.67 14.26
C TRP A 440 1.21 -13.55 13.00
N LEU A 441 0.98 -12.97 11.80
CA LEU A 441 1.09 -13.70 10.53
C LEU A 441 2.45 -14.39 10.40
N TYR A 442 3.54 -13.70 10.74
CA TYR A 442 4.89 -14.28 10.72
C TYR A 442 5.06 -15.51 11.62
N LYS A 443 4.30 -15.62 12.70
CA LYS A 443 4.32 -16.81 13.59
C LYS A 443 3.48 -17.97 13.06
N LEU A 444 2.51 -17.67 12.19
CA LEU A 444 1.63 -18.68 11.58
C LEU A 444 2.23 -19.29 10.33
N THR A 445 3.24 -18.65 9.73
CA THR A 445 3.97 -19.13 8.54
C THR A 445 5.25 -19.84 8.90
#